data_621c12dbf464c3003fc787281cb8c4a0
#
_entry.id   621c12dbf464c3003fc787281cb8c4a0
#
_cell.length_a   1.000
_cell.length_b   1.000
_cell.length_c   1.000
_cell.angle_alpha   90.00
_cell.angle_beta   90.00
_cell.angle_gamma   90.00
#
_symmetry.space_group_name_H-M   'P 1'
#
loop_
_entity.id
_entity.type
_entity.pdbx_description
1 polymer ?
#
loop_
_entity_poly.entity_id
_entity_poly.type
_entity_poly.pdbx_seq_one_letter_code
_entity_poly.pdbx_strand_id
1 'polypeptide(L)'
;MPIKIPDQLPATSALINENIFVMTEHRALHQDIRPLKLLILNLMPTKIVTEIQLLRKLSNTPLQIEVEFLRTLSHDAKNTDAEHLEAFYTSFESVRDRRFDGMIITGAPVEQLDFFDVDYWPELCEIMDWTRTNVHSTLHICWGAQAGLFHHYGVKKYDLPKKLSGVYLHTMEKPLSPFFRGFNDEFFVPHSRYTEVRREDIEAVPELELMSTSKKAGVFAVKSVDNRRIFITGHPEYDADTLALEYKRDLDKGINPSIPENYFIDDDPSKPPRVTWRSHAQLLYNNWLNYYVYQTTPYDLRGKME
;
A
#
# COMPACT_ATOMS: atom_id res chain seq x y z
N MET A 1 13.23 -1.76 15.76
CA MET A 1 13.85 -3.04 15.34
C MET A 1 13.57 -3.23 13.87
N PRO A 2 14.44 -3.85 13.09
CA PRO A 2 14.38 -3.84 11.63
C PRO A 2 13.37 -4.86 11.08
N ILE A 3 12.98 -4.65 9.81
CA ILE A 3 12.26 -5.63 9.01
C ILE A 3 13.13 -6.87 8.84
N LYS A 4 12.54 -8.07 9.03
CA LYS A 4 13.13 -9.34 8.63
C LYS A 4 12.72 -9.65 7.19
N ILE A 5 13.70 -9.79 6.32
CA ILE A 5 13.51 -10.06 4.89
C ILE A 5 14.49 -11.14 4.41
N PRO A 6 14.19 -11.85 3.31
CA PRO A 6 15.10 -12.83 2.74
C PRO A 6 16.48 -12.25 2.43
N ASP A 7 17.54 -12.99 2.73
CA ASP A 7 18.93 -12.50 2.58
C ASP A 7 19.27 -12.06 1.15
N GLN A 8 18.69 -12.73 0.15
CA GLN A 8 18.98 -12.48 -1.28
C GLN A 8 17.97 -11.56 -1.97
N LEU A 9 17.00 -11.00 -1.25
CA LEU A 9 16.02 -10.09 -1.85
C LEU A 9 16.74 -8.83 -2.38
N PRO A 10 16.54 -8.40 -3.65
CA PRO A 10 17.18 -7.21 -4.21
C PRO A 10 16.96 -5.93 -3.38
N ALA A 11 15.79 -5.81 -2.76
CA ALA A 11 15.48 -4.72 -1.84
C ALA A 11 16.45 -4.64 -0.64
N THR A 12 17.03 -5.75 -0.20
CA THR A 12 18.00 -5.76 0.93
C THR A 12 19.19 -4.87 0.64
N SER A 13 19.81 -5.00 -0.54
CA SER A 13 20.95 -4.18 -0.93
C SER A 13 20.57 -2.70 -1.09
N ALA A 14 19.40 -2.41 -1.67
CA ALA A 14 18.92 -1.04 -1.82
C ALA A 14 18.74 -0.35 -0.47
N LEU A 15 18.08 -1.02 0.48
CA LEU A 15 17.81 -0.49 1.81
C LEU A 15 19.11 -0.28 2.62
N ILE A 16 20.07 -1.22 2.56
CA ILE A 16 21.37 -1.07 3.22
C ILE A 16 22.13 0.13 2.65
N ASN A 17 22.12 0.34 1.33
CA ASN A 17 22.77 1.50 0.70
C ASN A 17 22.14 2.84 1.11
N GLU A 18 20.88 2.84 1.53
CA GLU A 18 20.16 4.00 2.07
C GLU A 18 20.38 4.18 3.59
N ASN A 19 21.28 3.42 4.22
CA ASN A 19 21.48 3.36 5.67
C ASN A 19 20.24 2.95 6.46
N ILE A 20 19.34 2.20 5.84
CA ILE A 20 18.17 1.61 6.49
C ILE A 20 18.58 0.24 7.02
N PHE A 21 18.43 0.07 8.32
CA PHE A 21 18.79 -1.20 8.96
C PHE A 21 17.73 -2.24 8.66
N VAL A 22 18.12 -3.32 8.00
CA VAL A 22 17.30 -4.50 7.75
C VAL A 22 17.86 -5.71 8.49
N MET A 23 16.99 -6.59 8.94
CA MET A 23 17.37 -7.86 9.56
C MET A 23 17.21 -8.97 8.53
N THR A 24 18.31 -9.59 8.15
CA THR A 24 18.25 -10.76 7.29
C THR A 24 17.83 -12.00 8.11
N GLU A 25 17.33 -13.03 7.43
CA GLU A 25 16.87 -14.27 8.09
C GLU A 25 17.95 -14.89 8.98
N HIS A 26 19.19 -14.94 8.50
CA HIS A 26 20.32 -15.45 9.26
C HIS A 26 20.55 -14.68 10.58
N ARG A 27 20.36 -13.37 10.59
CA ARG A 27 20.56 -12.53 11.78
C ARG A 27 19.40 -12.61 12.76
N ALA A 28 18.18 -12.87 12.27
CA ALA A 28 16.97 -12.95 13.10
C ALA A 28 16.90 -14.19 13.99
N LEU A 29 17.62 -15.25 13.65
CA LEU A 29 17.63 -16.55 14.39
C LEU A 29 18.10 -16.44 15.86
N HIS A 30 18.60 -15.28 16.29
CA HIS A 30 19.18 -15.10 17.62
C HIS A 30 18.39 -14.13 18.52
N GLN A 31 17.14 -13.79 18.15
CA GLN A 31 16.31 -12.88 18.97
C GLN A 31 14.99 -13.53 19.37
N ASP A 32 14.72 -13.54 20.67
CA ASP A 32 13.51 -14.13 21.28
C ASP A 32 12.37 -13.10 21.34
N ILE A 33 12.01 -12.51 20.22
CA ILE A 33 10.93 -11.53 20.07
C ILE A 33 9.93 -12.02 19.02
N ARG A 34 8.63 -12.02 19.35
CA ARG A 34 7.59 -12.34 18.37
C ARG A 34 7.56 -11.25 17.29
N PRO A 35 7.95 -11.54 16.05
CA PRO A 35 7.79 -10.59 14.95
C PRO A 35 6.32 -10.49 14.54
N LEU A 36 5.91 -9.33 14.03
CA LEU A 36 4.65 -9.17 13.29
C LEU A 36 4.78 -9.85 11.93
N LYS A 37 3.82 -10.69 11.58
CA LYS A 37 3.77 -11.34 10.27
C LYS A 37 2.94 -10.48 9.31
N LEU A 38 3.59 -9.92 8.32
CA LEU A 38 2.94 -9.13 7.27
C LEU A 38 2.98 -9.86 5.93
N LEU A 39 1.84 -9.86 5.24
CA LEU A 39 1.72 -10.33 3.88
C LEU A 39 1.54 -9.14 2.93
N ILE A 40 2.22 -9.12 1.78
CA ILE A 40 2.06 -8.08 0.77
C ILE A 40 1.60 -8.72 -0.53
N LEU A 41 0.33 -8.55 -0.89
CA LEU A 41 -0.17 -8.88 -2.22
C LEU A 41 0.24 -7.77 -3.18
N ASN A 42 1.28 -8.05 -3.95
CA ASN A 42 1.84 -7.10 -4.89
C ASN A 42 1.24 -7.30 -6.29
N LEU A 43 0.28 -6.45 -6.64
CA LEU A 43 -0.41 -6.47 -7.95
C LEU A 43 0.28 -5.57 -8.98
N MET A 44 1.33 -4.83 -8.59
CA MET A 44 2.06 -3.94 -9.50
C MET A 44 2.90 -4.73 -10.50
N PRO A 45 3.00 -4.27 -11.75
CA PRO A 45 3.83 -4.93 -12.78
C PRO A 45 5.33 -4.79 -12.53
N THR A 46 5.77 -3.70 -11.88
CA THR A 46 7.17 -3.44 -11.50
C THR A 46 7.39 -3.86 -10.05
N LYS A 47 7.41 -5.18 -9.80
CA LYS A 47 7.37 -5.72 -8.43
C LYS A 47 8.54 -5.25 -7.57
N ILE A 48 9.77 -5.30 -8.07
CA ILE A 48 10.98 -4.92 -7.32
C ILE A 48 10.91 -3.45 -6.83
N VAL A 49 10.44 -2.54 -7.68
CA VAL A 49 10.28 -1.12 -7.30
C VAL A 49 9.29 -0.98 -6.15
N THR A 50 8.14 -1.64 -6.27
CA THR A 50 7.09 -1.61 -5.23
C THR A 50 7.55 -2.27 -3.92
N GLU A 51 8.31 -3.36 -4.00
CA GLU A 51 8.96 -4.00 -2.84
C GLU A 51 9.83 -3.00 -2.08
N ILE A 52 10.75 -2.31 -2.79
CA ILE A 52 11.65 -1.33 -2.19
C ILE A 52 10.86 -0.18 -1.56
N GLN A 53 9.86 0.35 -2.25
CA GLN A 53 9.03 1.44 -1.75
C GLN A 53 8.31 1.06 -0.46
N LEU A 54 7.63 -0.08 -0.42
CA LEU A 54 6.89 -0.54 0.76
C LEU A 54 7.83 -0.93 1.90
N LEU A 55 8.89 -1.69 1.62
CA LEU A 55 9.84 -2.10 2.65
C LEU A 55 10.54 -0.91 3.30
N ARG A 56 10.87 0.15 2.52
CA ARG A 56 11.41 1.40 3.06
C ARG A 56 10.45 2.07 4.06
N LYS A 57 9.14 2.03 3.81
CA LYS A 57 8.14 2.58 4.75
C LYS A 57 7.96 1.72 5.99
N LEU A 58 7.99 0.40 5.82
CA LEU A 58 7.81 -0.56 6.92
C LEU A 58 9.05 -0.68 7.81
N SER A 59 10.26 -0.34 7.32
CA SER A 59 11.51 -0.51 8.06
C SER A 59 11.75 0.52 9.17
N ASN A 60 11.11 1.67 9.13
CA ASN A 60 11.34 2.75 10.10
C ASN A 60 10.41 2.62 11.34
N THR A 61 10.45 1.48 12.00
CA THR A 61 9.68 1.18 13.22
C THR A 61 10.53 0.41 14.22
N PRO A 62 10.29 0.54 15.53
CA PRO A 62 10.93 -0.30 16.54
C PRO A 62 10.37 -1.75 16.57
N LEU A 63 9.26 -2.01 15.87
CA LEU A 63 8.66 -3.33 15.82
C LEU A 63 9.45 -4.27 14.90
N GLN A 64 9.58 -5.51 15.30
CA GLN A 64 10.13 -6.55 14.40
C GLN A 64 9.03 -7.04 13.48
N ILE A 65 9.31 -7.08 12.17
CA ILE A 65 8.35 -7.42 11.13
C ILE A 65 8.97 -8.48 10.22
N GLU A 66 8.23 -9.58 10.00
CA GLU A 66 8.48 -10.54 8.94
C GLU A 66 7.57 -10.23 7.77
N VAL A 67 8.14 -10.04 6.59
CA VAL A 67 7.37 -9.72 5.37
C VAL A 67 7.45 -10.88 4.42
N GLU A 68 6.29 -11.33 3.94
CA GLU A 68 6.15 -12.28 2.84
C GLU A 68 5.42 -11.63 1.68
N PHE A 69 5.84 -11.93 0.44
CA PHE A 69 5.19 -11.43 -0.75
C PHE A 69 4.27 -12.48 -1.35
N LEU A 70 3.05 -12.05 -1.68
CA LEU A 70 2.02 -12.85 -2.34
C LEU A 70 1.81 -12.34 -3.77
N ARG A 71 1.65 -13.25 -4.72
CA ARG A 71 1.22 -12.96 -6.08
C ARG A 71 -0.06 -13.71 -6.43
N THR A 72 -0.82 -13.19 -7.37
CA THR A 72 -1.90 -13.93 -8.02
C THR A 72 -1.28 -14.94 -9.01
N LEU A 73 -1.88 -16.13 -9.10
CA LEU A 73 -1.47 -17.16 -10.05
C LEU A 73 -2.28 -17.10 -11.35
N SER A 74 -3.46 -16.52 -11.31
CA SER A 74 -4.34 -16.34 -12.49
C SER A 74 -3.86 -15.27 -13.47
N HIS A 75 -2.74 -14.59 -13.16
CA HIS A 75 -2.14 -13.58 -14.02
C HIS A 75 -0.62 -13.75 -14.14
N ASP A 76 -0.13 -13.80 -15.37
CA ASP A 76 1.32 -13.86 -15.65
C ASP A 76 1.97 -12.49 -15.57
N ALA A 77 2.92 -12.33 -14.66
CA ALA A 77 3.68 -11.09 -14.49
C ALA A 77 4.69 -10.91 -15.63
N LYS A 78 4.35 -10.10 -16.63
CA LYS A 78 5.18 -9.89 -17.84
C LYS A 78 6.45 -9.06 -17.63
N ASN A 79 6.52 -8.28 -16.56
CA ASN A 79 7.60 -7.29 -16.32
C ASN A 79 8.51 -7.65 -15.13
N THR A 80 8.43 -8.87 -14.63
CA THR A 80 9.27 -9.35 -13.53
C THR A 80 9.83 -10.71 -13.91
N ASP A 81 11.10 -10.92 -13.63
CA ASP A 81 11.79 -12.16 -13.91
C ASP A 81 11.13 -13.34 -13.18
N ALA A 82 10.96 -14.47 -13.86
CA ALA A 82 10.39 -15.68 -13.29
C ALA A 82 11.20 -16.19 -12.09
N GLU A 83 12.54 -16.13 -12.15
CA GLU A 83 13.43 -16.54 -11.07
C GLU A 83 13.18 -15.69 -9.79
N HIS A 84 12.95 -14.37 -9.95
CA HIS A 84 12.61 -13.48 -8.83
C HIS A 84 11.28 -13.87 -8.19
N LEU A 85 10.26 -14.16 -9.03
CA LEU A 85 8.95 -14.58 -8.53
C LEU A 85 8.99 -15.92 -7.80
N GLU A 86 9.74 -16.88 -8.30
CA GLU A 86 9.89 -18.19 -7.67
C GLU A 86 10.67 -18.11 -6.35
N ALA A 87 11.68 -17.25 -6.29
CA ALA A 87 12.52 -17.11 -5.11
C ALA A 87 11.85 -16.36 -3.95
N PHE A 88 11.00 -15.34 -4.23
CA PHE A 88 10.55 -14.37 -3.22
C PHE A 88 9.03 -14.26 -3.07
N TYR A 89 8.24 -14.84 -3.98
CA TYR A 89 6.78 -14.76 -3.94
C TYR A 89 6.15 -16.12 -3.65
N THR A 90 5.18 -16.08 -2.78
CA THR A 90 4.35 -17.25 -2.45
C THR A 90 3.01 -17.19 -3.18
N SER A 91 2.32 -18.33 -3.28
CA SER A 91 0.97 -18.44 -3.80
C SER A 91 -0.08 -18.36 -2.69
N PHE A 92 -1.33 -18.02 -3.04
CA PHE A 92 -2.42 -18.00 -2.08
C PHE A 92 -2.65 -19.35 -1.42
N GLU A 93 -2.53 -20.44 -2.19
CA GLU A 93 -2.69 -21.81 -1.67
C GLU A 93 -1.73 -22.14 -0.52
N SER A 94 -0.47 -21.65 -0.60
CA SER A 94 0.54 -21.91 0.43
C SER A 94 0.35 -21.11 1.73
N VAL A 95 -0.50 -20.07 1.72
CA VAL A 95 -0.80 -19.23 2.90
C VAL A 95 -2.23 -19.40 3.42
N ARG A 96 -3.09 -20.13 2.72
CA ARG A 96 -4.52 -20.26 2.99
C ARG A 96 -4.85 -20.66 4.43
N ASP A 97 -4.10 -21.58 5.01
CA ASP A 97 -4.30 -22.08 6.37
C ASP A 97 -3.55 -21.28 7.45
N ARG A 98 -2.87 -20.21 7.04
CA ARG A 98 -2.04 -19.39 7.94
C ARG A 98 -2.76 -18.12 8.37
N ARG A 99 -2.25 -17.50 9.44
CA ARG A 99 -2.75 -16.22 9.94
C ARG A 99 -1.63 -15.19 9.94
N PHE A 100 -2.02 -13.93 9.66
CA PHE A 100 -1.12 -12.79 9.59
C PHE A 100 -1.64 -11.64 10.47
N ASP A 101 -0.70 -10.86 11.00
CA ASP A 101 -1.02 -9.68 11.81
C ASP A 101 -1.48 -8.52 10.91
N GLY A 102 -0.89 -8.40 9.73
CA GLY A 102 -1.30 -7.39 8.75
C GLY A 102 -1.11 -7.85 7.31
N MET A 103 -1.83 -7.19 6.40
CA MET A 103 -1.66 -7.39 4.96
C MET A 103 -1.75 -6.07 4.21
N ILE A 104 -0.90 -5.90 3.21
CA ILE A 104 -0.99 -4.80 2.24
C ILE A 104 -1.46 -5.38 0.91
N ILE A 105 -2.47 -4.76 0.30
CA ILE A 105 -2.92 -5.04 -1.07
C ILE A 105 -2.59 -3.80 -1.90
N THR A 106 -1.68 -3.93 -2.86
CA THR A 106 -1.18 -2.80 -3.65
C THR A 106 -2.17 -2.36 -4.73
N GLY A 107 -1.90 -1.23 -5.36
CA GLY A 107 -2.53 -0.83 -6.60
C GLY A 107 -2.17 -1.77 -7.76
N ALA A 108 -2.86 -1.55 -8.88
CA ALA A 108 -2.58 -2.20 -10.17
C ALA A 108 -2.97 -1.24 -11.31
N PRO A 109 -2.28 -1.26 -12.47
CA PRO A 109 -2.57 -0.37 -13.59
C PRO A 109 -3.73 -0.88 -14.47
N VAL A 110 -4.82 -1.35 -13.84
CA VAL A 110 -6.03 -1.90 -14.48
C VAL A 110 -7.28 -1.10 -14.14
N GLU A 111 -7.13 0.09 -13.63
CA GLU A 111 -8.20 0.92 -13.08
C GLU A 111 -9.27 1.33 -14.10
N GLN A 112 -8.93 1.37 -15.39
CA GLN A 112 -9.88 1.68 -16.47
C GLN A 112 -10.72 0.48 -16.92
N LEU A 113 -10.36 -0.75 -16.50
CA LEU A 113 -11.18 -1.94 -16.73
C LEU A 113 -12.31 -2.02 -15.69
N ASP A 114 -13.45 -2.60 -16.06
CA ASP A 114 -14.40 -3.06 -15.06
C ASP A 114 -13.72 -4.08 -14.13
N PHE A 115 -14.15 -4.18 -12.88
CA PHE A 115 -13.55 -5.15 -11.96
C PHE A 115 -13.72 -6.59 -12.47
N PHE A 116 -14.86 -6.90 -13.08
CA PHE A 116 -15.13 -8.22 -13.62
C PHE A 116 -14.34 -8.56 -14.89
N ASP A 117 -13.78 -7.56 -15.58
CA ASP A 117 -12.92 -7.74 -16.75
C ASP A 117 -11.43 -7.95 -16.38
N VAL A 118 -11.08 -7.85 -15.09
CA VAL A 118 -9.72 -8.12 -14.60
C VAL A 118 -9.55 -9.63 -14.45
N ASP A 119 -8.57 -10.21 -15.16
CA ASP A 119 -8.35 -11.66 -15.23
C ASP A 119 -8.16 -12.36 -13.89
N TYR A 120 -7.50 -11.70 -12.91
CA TYR A 120 -7.32 -12.22 -11.54
C TYR A 120 -8.41 -11.76 -10.55
N TRP A 121 -9.50 -11.14 -10.99
CA TRP A 121 -10.56 -10.66 -10.11
C TRP A 121 -11.16 -11.75 -9.22
N PRO A 122 -11.49 -12.95 -9.72
CA PRO A 122 -12.03 -14.03 -8.87
C PRO A 122 -11.05 -14.45 -7.75
N GLU A 123 -9.76 -14.59 -8.07
CA GLU A 123 -8.72 -14.93 -7.09
C GLU A 123 -8.54 -13.80 -6.06
N LEU A 124 -8.56 -12.53 -6.50
CA LEU A 124 -8.48 -11.38 -5.61
C LEU A 124 -9.68 -11.33 -4.65
N CYS A 125 -10.89 -11.62 -5.12
CA CYS A 125 -12.08 -11.70 -4.28
C CYS A 125 -11.93 -12.79 -3.21
N GLU A 126 -11.45 -13.98 -3.57
CA GLU A 126 -11.19 -15.08 -2.64
C GLU A 126 -10.17 -14.67 -1.58
N ILE A 127 -9.08 -14.04 -1.98
CA ILE A 127 -8.05 -13.52 -1.07
C ILE A 127 -8.67 -12.46 -0.13
N MET A 128 -9.46 -11.51 -0.64
CA MET A 128 -10.09 -10.47 0.17
C MET A 128 -11.08 -11.06 1.19
N ASP A 129 -11.87 -12.08 0.82
CA ASP A 129 -12.75 -12.78 1.76
C ASP A 129 -11.96 -13.55 2.82
N TRP A 130 -10.87 -14.22 2.43
CA TRP A 130 -9.96 -14.89 3.35
C TRP A 130 -9.36 -13.93 4.38
N THR A 131 -9.06 -12.67 4.00
CA THR A 131 -8.53 -11.68 4.96
C THR A 131 -9.45 -11.42 6.14
N ARG A 132 -10.78 -11.63 5.99
CA ARG A 132 -11.76 -11.39 7.06
C ARG A 132 -11.50 -12.24 8.31
N THR A 133 -10.94 -13.42 8.14
CA THR A 133 -10.71 -14.40 9.23
C THR A 133 -9.24 -14.64 9.51
N ASN A 134 -8.36 -14.46 8.51
CA ASN A 134 -6.97 -14.86 8.57
C ASN A 134 -5.99 -13.69 8.71
N VAL A 135 -6.43 -12.45 8.50
CA VAL A 135 -5.60 -11.26 8.63
C VAL A 135 -6.22 -10.30 9.65
N HIS A 136 -5.44 -9.84 10.62
CA HIS A 136 -5.97 -8.94 11.65
C HIS A 136 -6.27 -7.54 11.09
N SER A 137 -5.36 -6.93 10.32
CA SER A 137 -5.57 -5.63 9.71
C SER A 137 -5.08 -5.59 8.26
N THR A 138 -5.90 -5.05 7.33
CA THR A 138 -5.53 -4.88 5.92
C THR A 138 -5.40 -3.41 5.55
N LEU A 139 -4.35 -3.07 4.79
CA LEU A 139 -4.14 -1.77 4.17
C LEU A 139 -4.22 -1.93 2.65
N HIS A 140 -5.23 -1.33 2.04
CA HIS A 140 -5.44 -1.34 0.60
C HIS A 140 -4.97 -0.03 -0.01
N ILE A 141 -4.25 -0.08 -1.14
CA ILE A 141 -3.62 1.09 -1.77
C ILE A 141 -4.16 1.28 -3.19
N CYS A 142 -4.51 2.51 -3.55
CA CYS A 142 -4.92 2.97 -4.87
C CYS A 142 -6.02 2.10 -5.49
N TRP A 143 -5.78 1.41 -6.61
CA TRP A 143 -6.74 0.49 -7.19
C TRP A 143 -7.12 -0.65 -6.25
N GLY A 144 -6.18 -1.17 -5.47
CA GLY A 144 -6.48 -2.15 -4.42
C GLY A 144 -7.45 -1.63 -3.38
N ALA A 145 -7.42 -0.32 -3.08
CA ALA A 145 -8.42 0.32 -2.21
C ALA A 145 -9.79 0.39 -2.87
N GLN A 146 -9.87 0.74 -4.14
CA GLN A 146 -11.12 0.74 -4.91
C GLN A 146 -11.71 -0.68 -5.02
N ALA A 147 -10.87 -1.68 -5.30
CA ALA A 147 -11.26 -3.09 -5.36
C ALA A 147 -11.82 -3.59 -4.03
N GLY A 148 -11.13 -3.28 -2.92
CA GLY A 148 -11.59 -3.67 -1.58
C GLY A 148 -12.86 -2.95 -1.15
N LEU A 149 -13.01 -1.66 -1.45
CA LEU A 149 -14.25 -0.90 -1.19
C LEU A 149 -15.42 -1.45 -2.00
N PHE A 150 -15.20 -1.82 -3.25
CA PHE A 150 -16.22 -2.43 -4.08
C PHE A 150 -16.60 -3.83 -3.58
N HIS A 151 -15.61 -4.71 -3.37
CA HIS A 151 -15.85 -6.10 -2.98
C HIS A 151 -16.53 -6.21 -1.62
N HIS A 152 -16.08 -5.46 -0.62
CA HIS A 152 -16.59 -5.59 0.75
C HIS A 152 -17.85 -4.78 1.02
N TYR A 153 -18.06 -3.66 0.30
CA TYR A 153 -19.08 -2.66 0.64
C TYR A 153 -19.91 -2.19 -0.55
N GLY A 154 -19.63 -2.64 -1.77
CA GLY A 154 -20.38 -2.23 -2.97
C GLY A 154 -20.10 -0.79 -3.43
N VAL A 155 -19.09 -0.12 -2.88
CA VAL A 155 -18.71 1.24 -3.28
C VAL A 155 -18.10 1.23 -4.67
N LYS A 156 -18.68 1.97 -5.59
CA LYS A 156 -18.28 2.00 -7.00
C LYS A 156 -17.06 2.90 -7.24
N LYS A 157 -16.32 2.62 -8.31
CA LYS A 157 -15.34 3.56 -8.88
C LYS A 157 -15.96 4.32 -10.04
N TYR A 158 -15.45 5.53 -10.31
CA TYR A 158 -15.90 6.42 -11.36
C TYR A 158 -14.70 6.91 -12.17
N ASP A 159 -14.87 6.99 -13.49
CA ASP A 159 -13.82 7.51 -14.36
C ASP A 159 -13.62 9.02 -14.17
N LEU A 160 -12.37 9.44 -14.14
CA LEU A 160 -11.98 10.82 -14.18
C LEU A 160 -11.87 11.30 -15.64
N PRO A 161 -12.20 12.56 -15.95
CA PRO A 161 -12.12 13.08 -17.31
C PRO A 161 -10.68 13.13 -17.85
N LYS A 162 -9.68 13.11 -16.95
CA LYS A 162 -8.25 12.99 -17.25
C LYS A 162 -7.50 12.38 -16.10
N LYS A 163 -6.30 11.86 -16.36
CA LYS A 163 -5.42 11.32 -15.31
C LYS A 163 -5.18 12.36 -14.21
N LEU A 164 -5.48 12.00 -12.98
CA LEU A 164 -5.10 12.75 -11.80
C LEU A 164 -3.65 12.37 -11.47
N SER A 165 -2.69 13.24 -11.76
CA SER A 165 -1.27 13.01 -11.51
C SER A 165 -0.67 14.22 -10.82
N GLY A 166 -0.03 14.01 -9.67
CA GLY A 166 0.58 15.09 -8.90
C GLY A 166 0.60 14.83 -7.40
N VAL A 167 0.92 15.87 -6.64
CA VAL A 167 1.00 15.87 -5.18
C VAL A 167 -0.04 16.85 -4.63
N TYR A 168 -1.06 16.31 -3.98
CA TYR A 168 -2.24 17.08 -3.57
C TYR A 168 -2.31 17.27 -2.07
N LEU A 169 -2.82 18.44 -1.66
CA LEU A 169 -3.05 18.80 -0.27
C LEU A 169 -4.31 18.12 0.24
N HIS A 170 -4.22 17.49 1.40
CA HIS A 170 -5.30 16.78 2.08
C HIS A 170 -5.54 17.36 3.47
N THR A 171 -6.76 17.19 3.96
CA THR A 171 -7.20 17.50 5.32
C THR A 171 -7.78 16.26 5.97
N MET A 172 -7.77 16.23 7.31
CA MET A 172 -8.33 15.15 8.10
C MET A 172 -9.80 15.40 8.39
N GLU A 173 -10.66 14.44 8.12
CA GLU A 173 -12.06 14.41 8.58
C GLU A 173 -12.17 13.91 10.03
N LYS A 174 -11.16 13.12 10.47
CA LYS A 174 -11.06 12.52 11.79
C LYS A 174 -9.69 12.81 12.43
N PRO A 175 -9.40 14.05 12.84
CA PRO A 175 -8.06 14.46 13.32
C PRO A 175 -7.61 13.73 14.58
N LEU A 176 -8.54 13.24 15.40
CA LEU A 176 -8.21 12.49 16.62
C LEU A 176 -7.96 11.00 16.36
N SER A 177 -8.09 10.53 15.12
CA SER A 177 -7.81 9.14 14.79
C SER A 177 -6.33 8.82 15.02
N PRO A 178 -6.01 7.66 15.64
CA PRO A 178 -4.63 7.20 15.77
C PRO A 178 -3.90 7.07 14.43
N PHE A 179 -4.64 6.90 13.33
CA PHE A 179 -4.09 6.80 11.98
C PHE A 179 -3.32 8.07 11.56
N PHE A 180 -3.75 9.24 12.04
CA PHE A 180 -3.12 10.53 11.76
C PHE A 180 -2.30 11.09 12.92
N ARG A 181 -1.96 10.28 13.91
CA ARG A 181 -1.15 10.76 15.04
C ARG A 181 0.18 11.32 14.56
N GLY A 182 0.47 12.58 14.95
CA GLY A 182 1.67 13.30 14.56
C GLY A 182 1.60 13.98 13.18
N PHE A 183 0.45 13.89 12.48
CA PHE A 183 0.24 14.66 11.25
C PHE A 183 0.01 16.14 11.55
N ASN A 184 0.37 16.98 10.59
CA ASN A 184 -0.10 18.37 10.55
C ASN A 184 -1.58 18.40 10.12
N ASP A 185 -2.27 19.53 10.35
CA ASP A 185 -3.67 19.71 9.95
C ASP A 185 -3.87 19.53 8.43
N GLU A 186 -2.83 19.87 7.67
CA GLU A 186 -2.74 19.68 6.22
C GLU A 186 -1.50 18.88 5.87
N PHE A 187 -1.62 18.00 4.90
CA PHE A 187 -0.52 17.15 4.44
C PHE A 187 -0.64 16.81 2.95
N PHE A 188 0.51 16.55 2.34
CA PHE A 188 0.58 16.23 0.92
C PHE A 188 0.65 14.73 0.67
N VAL A 189 -0.04 14.27 -0.40
CA VAL A 189 -0.01 12.87 -0.86
C VAL A 189 0.12 12.83 -2.38
N PRO A 190 0.99 11.98 -2.94
CA PRO A 190 1.05 11.69 -4.37
C PRO A 190 -0.19 10.92 -4.83
N HIS A 191 -0.69 11.25 -6.00
CA HIS A 191 -1.72 10.51 -6.71
C HIS A 191 -1.33 10.29 -8.17
N SER A 192 -1.70 9.13 -8.71
CA SER A 192 -1.56 8.78 -10.11
C SER A 192 -2.69 7.81 -10.48
N ARG A 193 -3.82 8.29 -10.98
CA ARG A 193 -4.99 7.46 -11.25
C ARG A 193 -5.95 8.08 -12.27
N TYR A 194 -6.72 7.23 -12.94
CA TYR A 194 -7.78 7.58 -13.89
C TYR A 194 -9.18 7.43 -13.30
N THR A 195 -9.30 6.90 -12.07
CA THR A 195 -10.59 6.65 -11.43
C THR A 195 -10.62 7.19 -10.00
N GLU A 196 -11.81 7.37 -9.46
CA GLU A 196 -12.04 7.81 -8.08
C GLU A 196 -13.18 7.04 -7.40
N VAL A 197 -13.26 7.14 -6.08
CA VAL A 197 -14.45 6.83 -5.28
C VAL A 197 -15.04 8.14 -4.77
N ARG A 198 -16.35 8.20 -4.60
CA ARG A 198 -17.03 9.42 -4.18
C ARG A 198 -17.31 9.44 -2.69
N ARG A 199 -17.28 10.64 -2.11
CA ARG A 199 -17.61 10.87 -0.70
C ARG A 199 -19.00 10.35 -0.37
N GLU A 200 -19.98 10.66 -1.20
CA GLU A 200 -21.38 10.30 -0.99
C GLU A 200 -21.58 8.78 -0.88
N ASP A 201 -20.86 8.02 -1.71
CA ASP A 201 -20.93 6.56 -1.68
C ASP A 201 -20.28 5.96 -0.42
N ILE A 202 -19.21 6.57 0.06
CA ILE A 202 -18.57 6.17 1.32
C ILE A 202 -19.49 6.47 2.51
N GLU A 203 -20.03 7.70 2.57
CA GLU A 203 -20.91 8.14 3.67
C GLU A 203 -22.26 7.42 3.68
N ALA A 204 -22.69 6.82 2.56
CA ALA A 204 -23.89 6.01 2.48
C ALA A 204 -23.73 4.61 3.11
N VAL A 205 -22.49 4.17 3.40
CA VAL A 205 -22.20 2.86 4.01
C VAL A 205 -21.90 3.01 5.49
N PRO A 206 -22.80 2.55 6.41
CA PRO A 206 -22.64 2.73 7.85
C PRO A 206 -21.40 2.06 8.44
N GLU A 207 -20.87 1.03 7.78
CA GLU A 207 -19.67 0.30 8.19
C GLU A 207 -18.37 1.00 7.80
N LEU A 208 -18.42 2.14 7.09
CA LEU A 208 -17.27 2.91 6.67
C LEU A 208 -17.19 4.26 7.38
N GLU A 209 -15.96 4.69 7.65
CA GLU A 209 -15.65 6.03 8.11
C GLU A 209 -14.73 6.73 7.12
N LEU A 210 -15.15 7.90 6.64
CA LEU A 210 -14.31 8.79 5.85
C LEU A 210 -13.28 9.45 6.77
N MET A 211 -12.00 9.28 6.46
CA MET A 211 -10.88 9.68 7.31
C MET A 211 -10.19 10.95 6.85
N SER A 212 -10.01 11.09 5.52
CA SER A 212 -9.30 12.23 4.93
C SER A 212 -9.71 12.45 3.48
N THR A 213 -9.71 13.72 3.07
CA THR A 213 -10.06 14.16 1.72
C THR A 213 -9.14 15.25 1.23
N SER A 214 -9.21 15.51 -0.08
CA SER A 214 -8.60 16.64 -0.76
C SER A 214 -9.66 17.37 -1.59
N LYS A 215 -9.61 18.70 -1.65
CA LYS A 215 -10.49 19.48 -2.53
C LYS A 215 -10.30 19.14 -4.01
N LYS A 216 -9.09 18.74 -4.41
CA LYS A 216 -8.75 18.42 -5.81
C LYS A 216 -8.72 16.93 -6.08
N ALA A 217 -8.19 16.13 -5.15
CA ALA A 217 -7.99 14.69 -5.33
C ALA A 217 -9.13 13.86 -4.70
N GLY A 218 -10.17 14.47 -4.13
CA GLY A 218 -11.31 13.75 -3.57
C GLY A 218 -10.96 12.92 -2.32
N VAL A 219 -11.57 11.76 -2.19
CA VAL A 219 -11.35 10.83 -1.06
C VAL A 219 -9.92 10.31 -1.07
N PHE A 220 -9.25 10.38 0.10
CA PHE A 220 -7.91 9.79 0.27
C PHE A 220 -7.94 8.56 1.17
N ALA A 221 -8.46 8.69 2.38
CA ALA A 221 -8.42 7.62 3.35
C ALA A 221 -9.82 7.29 3.90
N VAL A 222 -10.14 6.01 3.92
CA VAL A 222 -11.37 5.43 4.47
C VAL A 222 -10.96 4.25 5.34
N LYS A 223 -11.70 3.99 6.43
CA LYS A 223 -11.53 2.76 7.21
C LYS A 223 -12.88 2.11 7.52
N SER A 224 -12.85 0.82 7.81
CA SER A 224 -13.99 0.15 8.40
C SER A 224 -14.17 0.54 9.88
N VAL A 225 -15.42 0.55 10.36
CA VAL A 225 -15.76 0.88 11.76
C VAL A 225 -15.08 -0.09 12.75
N ASP A 226 -14.88 -1.35 12.36
CA ASP A 226 -14.16 -2.35 13.15
C ASP A 226 -12.63 -2.15 13.18
N ASN A 227 -12.10 -1.13 12.48
CA ASN A 227 -10.67 -0.79 12.36
C ASN A 227 -9.82 -1.87 11.66
N ARG A 228 -10.41 -2.86 11.02
CA ARG A 228 -9.68 -3.97 10.40
C ARG A 228 -9.28 -3.73 8.96
N ARG A 229 -9.99 -2.84 8.25
CA ARG A 229 -9.71 -2.53 6.83
C ARG A 229 -9.49 -1.05 6.67
N ILE A 230 -8.39 -0.70 6.04
CA ILE A 230 -8.01 0.68 5.74
C ILE A 230 -7.78 0.78 4.24
N PHE A 231 -8.33 1.81 3.63
CA PHE A 231 -8.28 2.06 2.19
C PHE A 231 -7.70 3.43 1.94
N ILE A 232 -6.60 3.52 1.19
CA ILE A 232 -5.97 4.76 0.78
C ILE A 232 -5.91 4.83 -0.75
N THR A 233 -6.42 5.90 -1.34
CA THR A 233 -6.51 6.04 -2.81
C THR A 233 -5.30 6.72 -3.43
N GLY A 234 -4.39 7.26 -2.61
CA GLY A 234 -3.12 7.85 -3.03
C GLY A 234 -1.96 6.90 -2.81
N HIS A 235 -0.76 7.40 -3.12
CA HIS A 235 0.49 6.65 -3.09
C HIS A 235 1.52 7.24 -2.12
N PRO A 236 1.31 7.17 -0.79
CA PRO A 236 2.30 7.68 0.17
C PRO A 236 3.63 6.92 0.11
N GLU A 237 3.66 5.71 -0.45
CA GLU A 237 4.87 4.90 -0.65
C GLU A 237 5.81 5.42 -1.73
N TYR A 238 5.34 6.23 -2.67
CA TYR A 238 6.10 6.66 -3.85
C TYR A 238 7.43 7.31 -3.50
N ASP A 239 8.44 6.97 -4.31
CA ASP A 239 9.75 7.61 -4.32
C ASP A 239 9.70 9.00 -4.96
N ALA A 240 10.78 9.76 -4.76
CA ALA A 240 10.87 11.13 -5.25
C ALA A 240 10.65 11.25 -6.77
N ASP A 241 11.14 10.29 -7.53
CA ASP A 241 11.16 10.28 -9.00
C ASP A 241 10.01 9.49 -9.64
N THR A 242 9.17 8.80 -8.87
CA THR A 242 8.14 7.89 -9.42
C THR A 242 7.20 8.59 -10.39
N LEU A 243 6.64 9.75 -10.01
CA LEU A 243 5.73 10.49 -10.92
C LEU A 243 6.46 11.07 -12.15
N ALA A 244 7.76 11.40 -12.03
CA ALA A 244 8.57 11.83 -13.16
C ALA A 244 8.79 10.69 -14.17
N LEU A 245 9.08 9.49 -13.66
CA LEU A 245 9.22 8.28 -14.49
C LEU A 245 7.91 7.91 -15.18
N GLU A 246 6.77 8.01 -14.47
CA GLU A 246 5.46 7.80 -15.07
C GLU A 246 5.15 8.83 -16.16
N TYR A 247 5.41 10.11 -15.89
CA TYR A 247 5.21 11.20 -16.85
C TYR A 247 6.05 10.99 -18.11
N LYS A 248 7.33 10.68 -17.94
CA LYS A 248 8.24 10.37 -19.07
C LYS A 248 7.76 9.14 -19.87
N ARG A 249 7.41 8.06 -19.18
CA ARG A 249 6.87 6.84 -19.83
C ARG A 249 5.63 7.15 -20.68
N ASP A 250 4.72 7.99 -20.17
CA ASP A 250 3.47 8.33 -20.84
C ASP A 250 3.75 9.25 -22.05
N LEU A 251 4.75 10.16 -21.96
CA LEU A 251 5.26 10.92 -23.12
C LEU A 251 5.87 10.03 -24.19
N ASP A 252 6.73 9.09 -23.80
CA ASP A 252 7.41 8.14 -24.71
C ASP A 252 6.40 7.24 -25.46
N LYS A 253 5.23 7.00 -24.85
CA LYS A 253 4.10 6.29 -25.46
C LYS A 253 3.21 7.18 -26.34
N GLY A 254 3.50 8.46 -26.49
CA GLY A 254 2.68 9.42 -27.22
C GLY A 254 1.35 9.79 -26.55
N ILE A 255 1.21 9.49 -25.25
CA ILE A 255 0.03 9.82 -24.44
C ILE A 255 0.17 11.25 -24.00
N ASN A 256 0.07 12.26 -24.56
CA ASN A 256 0.23 13.66 -24.15
C ASN A 256 -0.24 13.95 -22.67
N PRO A 257 0.50 13.49 -21.65
CA PRO A 257 0.08 13.61 -20.24
C PRO A 257 0.20 15.05 -19.75
N SER A 258 -0.68 15.44 -18.83
CA SER A 258 -0.47 16.68 -18.09
C SER A 258 0.76 16.57 -17.19
N ILE A 259 1.49 17.67 -17.00
CA ILE A 259 2.58 17.75 -16.01
C ILE A 259 1.99 17.41 -14.64
N PRO A 260 2.65 16.53 -13.84
CA PRO A 260 2.20 16.22 -12.48
C PRO A 260 2.11 17.49 -11.62
N GLU A 261 0.92 17.75 -11.06
CA GLU A 261 0.61 18.98 -10.34
C GLU A 261 1.38 19.06 -9.01
N ASN A 262 1.93 20.23 -8.66
CA ASN A 262 2.68 20.50 -7.42
C ASN A 262 3.89 19.57 -7.19
N TYR A 263 4.42 18.98 -8.23
CA TYR A 263 5.47 17.97 -8.14
C TYR A 263 6.85 18.49 -8.53
N PHE A 264 6.99 19.07 -9.71
CA PHE A 264 8.24 19.69 -10.12
C PHE A 264 8.41 21.09 -9.50
N ILE A 265 9.64 21.53 -9.29
CA ILE A 265 9.93 22.91 -8.88
C ILE A 265 9.45 23.84 -10.01
N ASP A 266 8.63 24.83 -9.66
CA ASP A 266 8.01 25.81 -10.58
C ASP A 266 7.19 25.16 -11.71
N ASP A 267 6.64 23.96 -11.48
CA ASP A 267 5.93 23.14 -12.47
C ASP A 267 6.72 22.86 -13.77
N ASP A 268 8.05 22.92 -13.69
CA ASP A 268 8.98 22.72 -14.79
C ASP A 268 9.54 21.29 -14.80
N PRO A 269 9.19 20.42 -15.78
CA PRO A 269 9.66 19.04 -15.84
C PRO A 269 11.18 18.88 -16.03
N SER A 270 11.89 19.95 -16.38
CA SER A 270 13.34 19.95 -16.46
C SER A 270 14.03 20.10 -15.08
N LYS A 271 13.26 20.50 -14.05
CA LYS A 271 13.71 20.66 -12.67
C LYS A 271 13.44 19.41 -11.83
N PRO A 272 14.17 19.23 -10.72
CA PRO A 272 13.94 18.09 -9.84
C PRO A 272 12.57 18.15 -9.15
N PRO A 273 12.03 16.99 -8.72
CA PRO A 273 10.79 16.94 -7.95
C PRO A 273 10.95 17.55 -6.55
N ARG A 274 9.87 18.14 -6.04
CA ARG A 274 9.76 18.61 -4.66
C ARG A 274 9.05 17.56 -3.82
N VAL A 275 9.77 16.90 -2.91
CA VAL A 275 9.19 15.87 -2.04
C VAL A 275 8.60 16.49 -0.79
N THR A 276 7.26 16.58 -0.72
CA THR A 276 6.51 17.18 0.39
C THR A 276 5.71 16.18 1.21
N TRP A 277 5.73 14.88 0.85
CA TRP A 277 4.90 13.83 1.48
C TRP A 277 5.69 12.85 2.35
N ARG A 278 7.02 12.83 2.32
CA ARG A 278 7.85 11.77 2.93
C ARG A 278 7.59 11.56 4.42
N SER A 279 7.50 12.63 5.20
CA SER A 279 7.30 12.55 6.65
C SER A 279 5.93 11.99 7.01
N HIS A 280 4.87 12.50 6.39
CA HIS A 280 3.50 12.02 6.62
C HIS A 280 3.29 10.59 6.11
N ALA A 281 3.90 10.25 4.97
CA ALA A 281 3.92 8.88 4.49
C ALA A 281 4.54 7.92 5.52
N GLN A 282 5.68 8.28 6.11
CA GLN A 282 6.32 7.47 7.12
C GLN A 282 5.45 7.32 8.38
N LEU A 283 4.85 8.42 8.84
CA LEU A 283 3.92 8.38 9.98
C LEU A 283 2.70 7.50 9.71
N LEU A 284 2.15 7.54 8.48
CA LEU A 284 0.99 6.74 8.11
C LEU A 284 1.25 5.24 8.29
N TYR A 285 2.35 4.74 7.72
CA TYR A 285 2.72 3.33 7.85
C TYR A 285 3.07 2.95 9.29
N ASN A 286 3.78 3.81 10.02
CA ASN A 286 4.09 3.59 11.43
C ASN A 286 2.83 3.55 12.31
N ASN A 287 1.88 4.46 12.07
CA ASN A 287 0.62 4.50 12.79
C ASN A 287 -0.24 3.27 12.49
N TRP A 288 -0.31 2.84 11.21
CA TRP A 288 -0.98 1.59 10.85
C TRP A 288 -0.36 0.40 11.58
N LEU A 289 0.95 0.22 11.50
CA LEU A 289 1.67 -0.87 12.16
C LEU A 289 1.45 -0.87 13.67
N ASN A 290 1.54 0.31 14.31
CA ASN A 290 1.46 0.42 15.75
C ASN A 290 0.02 0.27 16.27
N TYR A 291 -0.94 1.01 15.71
CA TYR A 291 -2.28 1.15 16.28
C TYR A 291 -3.32 0.20 15.70
N TYR A 292 -3.11 -0.31 14.48
CA TYR A 292 -4.07 -1.17 13.79
C TYR A 292 -3.56 -2.60 13.59
N VAL A 293 -2.25 -2.82 13.73
CA VAL A 293 -1.65 -4.15 13.66
C VAL A 293 -1.18 -4.58 15.05
N TYR A 294 -0.15 -3.94 15.61
CA TYR A 294 0.54 -4.41 16.81
C TYR A 294 -0.33 -4.36 18.07
N GLN A 295 -0.95 -3.20 18.37
CA GLN A 295 -1.69 -3.00 19.63
C GLN A 295 -3.03 -3.72 19.67
N THR A 296 -3.60 -4.06 18.53
CA THR A 296 -4.95 -4.65 18.44
C THR A 296 -4.93 -6.13 18.09
N THR A 297 -3.81 -6.69 17.59
CA THR A 297 -3.71 -8.12 17.32
C THR A 297 -3.84 -8.92 18.62
N PRO A 298 -4.80 -9.86 18.73
CA PRO A 298 -4.92 -10.72 19.88
C PRO A 298 -3.64 -11.54 20.10
N TYR A 299 -3.07 -11.47 21.29
CA TYR A 299 -1.89 -12.23 21.66
C TYR A 299 -2.17 -13.01 22.95
N ASP A 300 -2.11 -14.34 22.90
CA ASP A 300 -2.17 -15.20 24.08
C ASP A 300 -0.75 -15.63 24.48
N LEU A 301 -0.27 -15.08 25.60
CA LEU A 301 1.01 -15.45 26.18
C LEU A 301 1.05 -16.91 26.66
N ARG A 302 -0.13 -17.52 26.91
CA ARG A 302 -0.25 -18.89 27.41
C ARG A 302 -0.04 -19.95 26.32
N GLY A 303 -0.22 -19.62 25.05
CA GLY A 303 0.02 -20.53 23.91
C GLY A 303 1.49 -20.85 23.64
N LYS A 304 2.44 -20.32 24.43
CA LYS A 304 3.89 -20.61 24.35
C LYS A 304 4.39 -21.63 25.38
N MET A 305 3.51 -22.21 26.21
CA MET A 305 3.90 -23.12 27.30
C MET A 305 3.48 -24.57 27.06
N GLU A 306 3.26 -24.98 25.80
CA GLU A 306 3.13 -26.40 25.44
C GLU A 306 4.22 -26.81 24.45
#